data_ff2503f9d9ca8c5e03f31cd403540e65
#
_entry.id   ff2503f9d9ca8c5e03f31cd403540e65
#
_cell.length_a   1.000
_cell.length_b   1.000
_cell.length_c   1.000
_cell.angle_alpha   90.00
_cell.angle_beta   90.00
_cell.angle_gamma   90.00
#
_symmetry.space_group_name_H-M   'P 1'
#
loop_
_entity.id
_entity.type
_entity.pdbx_description
1 polymer ?
#
loop_
_entity_poly.entity_id
_entity_poly.type
_entity_poly.pdbx_seq_one_letter_code
_entity_poly.pdbx_strand_id
1 'polypeptide(L)'
;MKRVQSKDIPGFTFPIPDVTGWPKKGVLLELGTLLGHSAVIWAETFEANNMDWRIVTIDSCGNMEPPETVEGLSEGQLRAMQNYMRARGLVVSGKEKEKQIKNNLKGWPNITFRKEQIKFDDKFTFNLEPALTAVYYDMLHTYEANKWALERFKHLDYIYIDDYGPHFPGTIQAVDEHVELYNKHLEIVLTDHGNSGQARITKR
;
A
#
# COMPACT_ATOMS: atom_id res chain seq x y z
N MET A 1 -7.91 -20.26 15.95
CA MET A 1 -8.64 -18.98 15.87
C MET A 1 -9.04 -18.75 14.42
N LYS A 2 -10.27 -18.27 14.14
CA LYS A 2 -10.70 -18.02 12.74
C LYS A 2 -9.95 -16.78 12.21
N ARG A 3 -9.32 -16.89 11.03
CA ARG A 3 -8.71 -15.77 10.32
C ARG A 3 -9.79 -14.86 9.76
N VAL A 4 -9.57 -13.56 9.79
CA VAL A 4 -10.38 -12.58 9.04
C VAL A 4 -9.88 -12.59 7.60
N GLN A 5 -10.79 -12.68 6.64
CA GLN A 5 -10.45 -12.65 5.21
C GLN A 5 -10.54 -11.21 4.68
N SER A 6 -9.81 -10.91 3.61
CA SER A 6 -9.78 -9.58 3.01
C SER A 6 -11.17 -9.04 2.68
N LYS A 7 -12.06 -9.87 2.13
CA LYS A 7 -13.46 -9.52 1.81
C LYS A 7 -14.30 -9.04 3.02
N ASP A 8 -13.88 -9.38 4.23
CA ASP A 8 -14.56 -9.02 5.48
C ASP A 8 -13.97 -7.75 6.12
N ILE A 9 -12.90 -7.19 5.56
CA ILE A 9 -12.21 -5.98 6.03
C ILE A 9 -12.66 -4.79 5.20
N PRO A 10 -13.12 -3.69 5.84
CA PRO A 10 -13.35 -2.45 5.12
C PRO A 10 -12.07 -1.95 4.42
N GLY A 11 -12.19 -1.60 3.15
CA GLY A 11 -11.06 -1.13 2.35
C GLY A 11 -11.51 -0.57 1.01
N PHE A 12 -10.57 -0.01 0.27
CA PHE A 12 -10.76 0.34 -1.13
C PHE A 12 -10.58 -0.90 -2.01
N THR A 13 -10.99 -0.81 -3.26
CA THR A 13 -10.73 -1.87 -4.22
C THR A 13 -9.22 -2.04 -4.41
N PHE A 14 -8.75 -3.24 -4.16
CA PHE A 14 -7.34 -3.58 -4.29
C PHE A 14 -7.22 -4.70 -5.33
N PRO A 15 -6.46 -4.52 -6.42
CA PRO A 15 -6.27 -5.56 -7.40
C PRO A 15 -5.49 -6.73 -6.77
N ILE A 16 -5.86 -7.96 -7.11
CA ILE A 16 -5.12 -9.14 -6.66
C ILE A 16 -3.71 -9.07 -7.26
N PRO A 17 -2.66 -9.07 -6.43
CA PRO A 17 -1.30 -8.94 -6.93
C PRO A 17 -0.91 -10.16 -7.79
N ASP A 18 -0.30 -9.91 -8.94
CA ASP A 18 0.37 -10.96 -9.69
C ASP A 18 1.78 -11.19 -9.12
N VAL A 19 1.98 -12.39 -8.59
CA VAL A 19 3.27 -12.82 -8.00
C VAL A 19 4.01 -13.82 -8.89
N THR A 20 3.64 -13.90 -10.17
CA THR A 20 4.33 -14.74 -11.14
C THR A 20 5.80 -14.35 -11.24
N GLY A 21 6.69 -15.32 -11.17
CA GLY A 21 8.14 -15.08 -11.22
C GLY A 21 8.76 -14.58 -9.90
N TRP A 22 7.97 -14.37 -8.85
CA TRP A 22 8.53 -14.00 -7.55
C TRP A 22 9.24 -15.19 -6.87
N PRO A 23 10.26 -14.97 -6.05
CA PRO A 23 10.91 -16.02 -5.28
C PRO A 23 9.91 -16.67 -4.31
N LYS A 24 10.11 -17.96 -4.03
CA LYS A 24 9.21 -18.70 -3.12
C LYS A 24 9.25 -18.21 -1.67
N LYS A 25 10.26 -17.43 -1.30
CA LYS A 25 10.43 -16.84 0.04
C LYS A 25 10.84 -15.39 -0.07
N GLY A 26 10.33 -14.56 0.84
CA GLY A 26 10.68 -13.17 0.87
C GLY A 26 10.03 -12.39 2.01
N VAL A 27 10.28 -11.08 2.00
CA VAL A 27 9.67 -10.12 2.91
C VAL A 27 9.08 -8.99 2.09
N LEU A 28 7.78 -8.77 2.26
CA LEU A 28 7.08 -7.59 1.76
C LEU A 28 6.99 -6.54 2.87
N LEU A 29 7.41 -5.33 2.59
CA LEU A 29 7.13 -4.16 3.41
C LEU A 29 5.92 -3.44 2.84
N GLU A 30 4.90 -3.22 3.64
CA GLU A 30 3.78 -2.37 3.30
C GLU A 30 3.87 -1.07 4.12
N LEU A 31 3.81 0.06 3.44
CA LEU A 31 3.78 1.38 4.04
C LEU A 31 2.41 2.01 3.82
N GLY A 32 1.64 2.17 4.90
CA GLY A 32 0.22 2.51 4.87
C GLY A 32 -0.65 1.26 4.98
N THR A 33 -1.13 0.96 6.17
CA THR A 33 -1.89 -0.28 6.43
C THR A 33 -3.40 -0.08 6.29
N LEU A 34 -3.87 1.16 6.37
CA LEU A 34 -5.27 1.50 6.48
C LEU A 34 -5.95 0.69 7.61
N LEU A 35 -6.74 -0.32 7.28
CA LEU A 35 -7.35 -1.26 8.23
C LEU A 35 -6.81 -2.70 8.08
N GLY A 36 -5.73 -2.90 7.32
CA GLY A 36 -5.10 -4.19 7.08
C GLY A 36 -5.67 -4.96 5.89
N HIS A 37 -6.51 -4.33 5.06
CA HIS A 37 -7.15 -4.98 3.92
C HIS A 37 -6.12 -5.46 2.90
N SER A 38 -5.25 -4.57 2.43
CA SER A 38 -4.18 -4.89 1.47
C SER A 38 -3.19 -5.91 2.01
N ALA A 39 -2.77 -5.79 3.28
CA ALA A 39 -1.88 -6.76 3.93
C ALA A 39 -2.47 -8.18 3.92
N VAL A 40 -3.79 -8.30 4.15
CA VAL A 40 -4.48 -9.61 4.12
C VAL A 40 -4.59 -10.13 2.68
N ILE A 41 -4.87 -9.28 1.68
CA ILE A 41 -4.87 -9.69 0.27
C ILE A 41 -3.49 -10.23 -0.14
N TRP A 42 -2.42 -9.55 0.24
CA TRP A 42 -1.06 -10.05 0.02
C TRP A 42 -0.84 -11.42 0.65
N ALA A 43 -1.27 -11.60 1.91
CA ALA A 43 -1.11 -12.87 2.61
C ALA A 43 -1.93 -14.00 1.97
N GLU A 44 -3.18 -13.73 1.56
CA GLU A 44 -4.03 -14.66 0.81
C GLU A 44 -3.39 -15.04 -0.53
N THR A 45 -2.82 -14.05 -1.24
CA THR A 45 -2.13 -14.28 -2.52
C THR A 45 -0.90 -15.17 -2.34
N PHE A 46 -0.07 -14.92 -1.33
CA PHE A 46 1.10 -15.75 -1.07
C PHE A 46 0.70 -17.18 -0.66
N GLU A 47 -0.32 -17.33 0.19
CA GLU A 47 -0.83 -18.65 0.58
C GLU A 47 -1.37 -19.42 -0.62
N ALA A 48 -2.18 -18.79 -1.49
CA ALA A 48 -2.73 -19.41 -2.69
C ALA A 48 -1.66 -19.87 -3.70
N ASN A 49 -0.49 -19.21 -3.70
CA ASN A 49 0.63 -19.53 -4.57
C ASN A 49 1.71 -20.41 -3.89
N ASN A 50 1.44 -20.96 -2.69
CA ASN A 50 2.37 -21.76 -1.89
C ASN A 50 3.71 -21.06 -1.68
N MET A 51 3.68 -19.78 -1.30
CA MET A 51 4.84 -18.94 -1.05
C MET A 51 5.04 -18.73 0.45
N ASP A 52 6.29 -18.79 0.90
CA ASP A 52 6.68 -18.54 2.29
C ASP A 52 7.14 -17.08 2.44
N TRP A 53 6.18 -16.16 2.45
CA TRP A 53 6.44 -14.73 2.55
C TRP A 53 5.96 -14.18 3.89
N ARG A 54 6.77 -13.28 4.44
CA ARG A 54 6.40 -12.46 5.59
C ARG A 54 6.01 -11.08 5.10
N ILE A 55 5.03 -10.49 5.77
CA ILE A 55 4.55 -9.14 5.52
C ILE A 55 4.84 -8.33 6.77
N VAL A 56 5.53 -7.21 6.61
CA VAL A 56 5.66 -6.19 7.66
C VAL A 56 4.85 -4.99 7.20
N THR A 57 3.78 -4.67 7.91
CA THR A 57 2.94 -3.54 7.58
C THR A 57 3.10 -2.45 8.63
N ILE A 58 3.27 -1.20 8.19
CA ILE A 58 3.57 -0.04 9.03
C ILE A 58 2.53 1.04 8.81
N ASP A 59 2.00 1.57 9.91
CA ASP A 59 1.06 2.70 9.89
C ASP A 59 1.25 3.57 11.14
N SER A 60 1.09 4.85 11.00
CA SER A 60 1.14 5.80 12.13
C SER A 60 -0.09 5.72 13.03
N CYS A 61 -1.16 5.14 12.53
CA CYS A 61 -2.48 5.13 13.16
C CYS A 61 -2.99 6.55 13.49
N GLY A 62 -2.77 7.49 12.59
CA GLY A 62 -3.44 8.79 12.65
C GLY A 62 -4.96 8.65 12.49
N ASN A 63 -5.71 9.70 12.84
CA ASN A 63 -7.12 9.73 12.51
C ASN A 63 -7.32 9.62 11.02
N MET A 64 -8.33 8.85 10.62
CA MET A 64 -8.74 8.76 9.24
C MET A 64 -10.05 9.53 9.09
N GLU A 65 -9.96 10.69 8.49
CA GLU A 65 -11.09 11.58 8.21
C GLU A 65 -11.24 11.75 6.70
N PRO A 66 -12.46 11.95 6.21
CA PRO A 66 -12.64 12.25 4.80
C PRO A 66 -11.92 13.56 4.48
N PRO A 67 -11.12 13.61 3.40
CA PRO A 67 -10.43 14.83 3.04
C PRO A 67 -11.41 15.94 2.68
N GLU A 68 -11.07 17.18 3.01
CA GLU A 68 -11.85 18.37 2.64
C GLU A 68 -11.64 18.74 1.16
N THR A 69 -10.44 18.47 0.65
CA THR A 69 -10.06 18.71 -0.74
C THR A 69 -9.16 17.59 -1.23
N VAL A 70 -9.27 17.26 -2.52
CA VAL A 70 -8.31 16.40 -3.24
C VAL A 70 -8.05 17.07 -4.58
N GLU A 71 -6.80 17.28 -4.90
CA GLU A 71 -6.40 17.86 -6.18
C GLU A 71 -6.94 17.03 -7.35
N GLY A 72 -7.50 17.69 -8.35
CA GLY A 72 -8.07 17.04 -9.53
C GLY A 72 -9.49 16.48 -9.37
N LEU A 73 -10.07 16.45 -8.16
CA LEU A 73 -11.47 16.05 -7.96
C LEU A 73 -12.41 17.25 -8.02
N SER A 74 -13.51 17.08 -8.75
CA SER A 74 -14.68 17.98 -8.64
C SER A 74 -15.37 17.81 -7.28
N GLU A 75 -16.15 18.81 -6.86
CA GLU A 75 -16.93 18.72 -5.61
C GLU A 75 -17.85 17.49 -5.56
N GLY A 76 -18.45 17.11 -6.70
CA GLY A 76 -19.29 15.92 -6.79
C GLY A 76 -18.51 14.62 -6.54
N GLN A 77 -17.34 14.49 -7.13
CA GLN A 77 -16.45 13.35 -6.94
C GLN A 77 -15.93 13.29 -5.50
N LEU A 78 -15.53 14.43 -4.94
CA LEU A 78 -15.09 14.52 -3.55
C LEU A 78 -16.20 14.09 -2.57
N ARG A 79 -17.42 14.56 -2.76
CA ARG A 79 -18.57 14.13 -1.95
C ARG A 79 -18.85 12.63 -2.07
N ALA A 80 -18.76 12.09 -3.29
CA ALA A 80 -18.93 10.66 -3.52
C ALA A 80 -17.88 9.84 -2.75
N MET A 81 -16.62 10.24 -2.81
CA MET A 81 -15.52 9.62 -2.05
C MET A 81 -15.73 9.72 -0.53
N GLN A 82 -16.09 10.88 -0.01
CA GLN A 82 -16.38 11.07 1.41
C GLN A 82 -17.53 10.18 1.89
N ASN A 83 -18.59 10.08 1.10
CA ASN A 83 -19.73 9.19 1.39
C ASN A 83 -19.33 7.72 1.34
N TYR A 84 -18.51 7.33 0.36
CA TYR A 84 -17.96 5.98 0.27
C TYR A 84 -17.16 5.62 1.51
N MET A 85 -16.23 6.51 1.94
CA MET A 85 -15.43 6.28 3.14
C MET A 85 -16.30 6.09 4.40
N ARG A 86 -17.34 6.92 4.58
CA ARG A 86 -18.28 6.78 5.70
C ARG A 86 -19.06 5.47 5.62
N ALA A 87 -19.61 5.15 4.45
CA ALA A 87 -20.40 3.94 4.23
C ALA A 87 -19.60 2.65 4.46
N ARG A 88 -18.30 2.69 4.19
CA ARG A 88 -17.39 1.56 4.37
C ARG A 88 -16.76 1.50 5.76
N GLY A 89 -17.09 2.42 6.66
CA GLY A 89 -16.53 2.45 8.01
C GLY A 89 -15.03 2.81 8.04
N LEU A 90 -14.55 3.55 7.03
CA LEU A 90 -13.15 3.97 6.94
C LEU A 90 -12.86 5.23 7.75
N VAL A 91 -13.90 5.94 8.22
CA VAL A 91 -13.75 7.13 9.07
C VAL A 91 -13.60 6.69 10.52
N VAL A 92 -12.38 6.66 11.00
CA VAL A 92 -12.06 6.13 12.34
C VAL A 92 -11.01 6.97 13.04
N SER A 93 -11.09 7.05 14.39
CA SER A 93 -10.02 7.64 15.18
C SER A 93 -8.76 6.79 15.13
N GLY A 94 -7.58 7.38 15.32
CA GLY A 94 -6.32 6.65 15.30
C GLY A 94 -6.26 5.50 16.33
N LYS A 95 -6.88 5.66 17.48
CA LYS A 95 -6.97 4.61 18.51
C LYS A 95 -7.85 3.44 18.06
N GLU A 96 -8.99 3.73 17.43
CA GLU A 96 -9.87 2.68 16.90
C GLU A 96 -9.26 2.03 15.67
N LYS A 97 -8.59 2.81 14.80
CA LYS A 97 -7.84 2.29 13.65
C LYS A 97 -6.81 1.25 14.08
N GLU A 98 -5.97 1.55 15.07
CA GLU A 98 -4.98 0.60 15.61
C GLU A 98 -5.61 -0.68 16.11
N LYS A 99 -6.73 -0.57 16.84
CA LYS A 99 -7.47 -1.72 17.36
C LYS A 99 -8.05 -2.58 16.24
N GLN A 100 -8.64 -1.95 15.22
CA GLN A 100 -9.19 -2.65 14.05
C GLN A 100 -8.09 -3.36 13.26
N ILE A 101 -6.96 -2.70 12.97
CA ILE A 101 -5.81 -3.34 12.32
C ILE A 101 -5.40 -4.60 13.08
N LYS A 102 -5.15 -4.49 14.39
CA LYS A 102 -4.74 -5.64 15.22
C LYS A 102 -5.76 -6.78 15.20
N ASN A 103 -7.06 -6.45 15.18
CA ASN A 103 -8.12 -7.46 15.10
C ASN A 103 -8.19 -8.13 13.73
N ASN A 104 -8.07 -7.35 12.64
CA ASN A 104 -8.15 -7.84 11.28
C ASN A 104 -6.94 -8.73 10.92
N LEU A 105 -5.75 -8.37 11.41
CA LEU A 105 -4.54 -9.15 11.18
C LEU A 105 -4.39 -10.35 12.12
N LYS A 106 -5.25 -10.45 13.14
CA LYS A 106 -5.22 -11.55 14.09
C LYS A 106 -5.51 -12.89 13.40
N GLY A 107 -4.59 -13.83 13.55
CA GLY A 107 -4.70 -15.17 12.92
C GLY A 107 -3.91 -15.30 11.61
N TRP A 108 -3.23 -14.24 11.18
CA TRP A 108 -2.27 -14.25 10.08
C TRP A 108 -0.84 -14.26 10.65
N PRO A 109 -0.21 -15.42 10.88
CA PRO A 109 1.08 -15.51 11.58
C PRO A 109 2.24 -14.92 10.78
N ASN A 110 2.06 -14.78 9.48
CA ASN A 110 3.03 -14.21 8.55
C ASN A 110 2.91 -12.69 8.39
N ILE A 111 1.96 -12.03 9.08
CA ILE A 111 1.81 -10.57 9.06
C ILE A 111 2.26 -10.00 10.41
N THR A 112 3.17 -9.03 10.36
CA THR A 112 3.61 -8.25 11.52
C THR A 112 3.18 -6.81 11.34
N PHE A 113 2.34 -6.31 12.22
CA PHE A 113 1.95 -4.90 12.25
C PHE A 113 2.87 -4.11 13.16
N ARG A 114 3.34 -2.95 12.69
CA ARG A 114 4.13 -1.98 13.44
C ARG A 114 3.43 -0.62 13.42
N LYS A 115 3.13 -0.10 14.60
CA LYS A 115 2.70 1.29 14.74
C LYS A 115 3.93 2.18 14.77
N GLU A 116 4.17 2.90 13.69
CA GLU A 116 5.35 3.75 13.55
C GLU A 116 5.05 4.93 12.63
N GLN A 117 5.49 6.12 13.03
CA GLN A 117 5.40 7.28 12.16
C GLN A 117 6.60 7.31 11.23
N ILE A 118 6.34 7.17 9.95
CA ILE A 118 7.35 7.26 8.92
C ILE A 118 7.73 8.73 8.71
N LYS A 119 9.02 9.00 8.77
CA LYS A 119 9.59 10.30 8.43
C LYS A 119 10.22 10.20 7.06
N PHE A 120 9.82 11.09 6.17
CA PHE A 120 10.39 11.17 4.81
C PHE A 120 11.73 11.91 4.84
N ASP A 121 12.69 11.34 5.57
CA ASP A 121 14.05 11.84 5.65
C ASP A 121 15.06 10.69 5.45
N ASP A 122 16.29 11.02 5.10
CA ASP A 122 17.33 10.03 4.80
C ASP A 122 17.82 9.27 6.04
N LYS A 123 17.45 9.73 7.24
CA LYS A 123 17.86 9.11 8.52
C LYS A 123 16.87 8.04 8.96
N PHE A 124 15.66 8.03 8.40
CA PHE A 124 14.67 7.02 8.77
C PHE A 124 15.12 5.64 8.27
N THR A 125 15.25 4.69 9.17
CA THR A 125 15.67 3.32 8.86
C THR A 125 14.62 2.33 9.27
N PHE A 126 14.31 1.38 8.36
CA PHE A 126 13.50 0.22 8.69
C PHE A 126 14.42 -0.86 9.26
N ASN A 127 14.25 -1.19 10.54
CA ASN A 127 14.92 -2.36 11.11
C ASN A 127 14.16 -3.62 10.69
N LEU A 128 14.44 -4.11 9.49
CA LEU A 128 13.81 -5.27 8.89
C LEU A 128 14.83 -6.39 8.73
N GLU A 129 14.56 -7.51 9.38
CA GLU A 129 15.30 -8.76 9.22
C GLU A 129 14.30 -9.89 8.93
N PRO A 130 14.54 -10.73 7.93
CA PRO A 130 15.61 -10.73 6.92
C PRO A 130 15.46 -9.62 5.88
N ALA A 131 16.44 -9.53 4.95
CA ALA A 131 16.49 -8.52 3.91
C ALA A 131 15.16 -8.41 3.14
N LEU A 132 14.73 -7.17 2.96
CA LEU A 132 13.53 -6.82 2.22
C LEU A 132 13.61 -7.28 0.76
N THR A 133 12.52 -7.86 0.26
CA THR A 133 12.43 -8.37 -1.12
C THR A 133 11.51 -7.50 -1.98
N ALA A 134 10.43 -7.00 -1.40
CA ALA A 134 9.44 -6.18 -2.10
C ALA A 134 8.91 -5.06 -1.19
N VAL A 135 8.41 -3.99 -1.79
CA VAL A 135 7.69 -2.92 -1.10
C VAL A 135 6.35 -2.64 -1.79
N TYR A 136 5.33 -2.41 -0.97
CA TYR A 136 4.06 -1.80 -1.37
C TYR A 136 3.92 -0.46 -0.63
N TYR A 137 3.83 0.62 -1.37
CA TYR A 137 3.74 1.97 -0.85
C TYR A 137 2.35 2.55 -1.10
N ASP A 138 1.62 2.82 -0.04
CA ASP A 138 0.27 3.36 -0.04
C ASP A 138 0.12 4.37 1.11
N MET A 139 0.81 5.49 1.01
CA MET A 139 0.80 6.53 2.05
C MET A 139 0.41 7.90 1.48
N LEU A 140 1.39 8.78 1.34
CA LEU A 140 1.19 10.12 0.78
C LEU A 140 1.44 10.10 -0.72
N HIS A 141 0.48 10.64 -1.49
CA HIS A 141 0.51 10.63 -2.95
C HIS A 141 1.12 11.92 -3.53
N THR A 142 2.03 12.57 -2.76
CA THR A 142 2.79 13.73 -3.24
C THR A 142 4.05 13.27 -3.99
N TYR A 143 4.56 14.15 -4.88
CA TYR A 143 5.80 13.88 -5.61
C TYR A 143 6.97 13.56 -4.68
N GLU A 144 7.17 14.39 -3.63
CA GLU A 144 8.29 14.25 -2.70
C GLU A 144 8.24 12.94 -1.91
N ALA A 145 7.06 12.56 -1.44
CA ALA A 145 6.89 11.33 -0.66
C ALA A 145 7.10 10.08 -1.53
N ASN A 146 6.54 10.06 -2.74
CA ASN A 146 6.76 8.97 -3.69
C ASN A 146 8.23 8.89 -4.14
N LYS A 147 8.86 10.03 -4.44
CA LYS A 147 10.27 10.09 -4.81
C LYS A 147 11.16 9.56 -3.69
N TRP A 148 10.90 9.95 -2.44
CA TRP A 148 11.62 9.42 -1.28
C TRP A 148 11.49 7.90 -1.20
N ALA A 149 10.29 7.34 -1.33
CA ALA A 149 10.06 5.91 -1.27
C ALA A 149 10.79 5.18 -2.41
N LEU A 150 10.68 5.67 -3.64
CA LEU A 150 11.30 5.09 -4.81
C LEU A 150 12.84 5.11 -4.72
N GLU A 151 13.44 6.20 -4.27
CA GLU A 151 14.89 6.28 -4.04
C GLU A 151 15.34 5.33 -2.94
N ARG A 152 14.56 5.21 -1.89
CA ARG A 152 14.85 4.34 -0.75
C ARG A 152 14.88 2.87 -1.14
N PHE A 153 13.94 2.47 -1.97
CA PHE A 153 13.72 1.07 -2.34
C PHE A 153 14.19 0.71 -3.75
N LYS A 154 14.91 1.61 -4.45
CA LYS A 154 15.36 1.42 -5.83
C LYS A 154 16.15 0.15 -6.10
N HIS A 155 16.76 -0.42 -5.07
CA HIS A 155 17.54 -1.67 -5.15
C HIS A 155 16.66 -2.92 -5.18
N LEU A 156 15.38 -2.81 -4.80
CA LEU A 156 14.45 -3.93 -4.79
C LEU A 156 14.04 -4.35 -6.20
N ASP A 157 13.72 -5.63 -6.33
CA ASP A 157 13.24 -6.19 -7.58
C ASP A 157 11.74 -5.92 -7.82
N TYR A 158 10.98 -5.70 -6.75
CA TYR A 158 9.54 -5.50 -6.80
C TYR A 158 9.14 -4.30 -5.96
N ILE A 159 8.66 -3.25 -6.64
CA ILE A 159 8.15 -2.02 -6.02
C ILE A 159 6.73 -1.80 -6.53
N TYR A 160 5.79 -1.65 -5.62
CA TYR A 160 4.41 -1.31 -5.92
C TYR A 160 4.11 0.06 -5.33
N ILE A 161 3.56 0.95 -6.14
CA ILE A 161 3.10 2.27 -5.72
C ILE A 161 1.60 2.33 -6.00
N ASP A 162 0.82 2.63 -4.98
CA ASP A 162 -0.63 2.82 -5.12
C ASP A 162 -0.98 4.19 -5.69
N ASP A 163 -2.23 4.31 -6.14
CA ASP A 163 -2.78 5.57 -6.68
C ASP A 163 -1.97 6.18 -7.84
N TYR A 164 -1.44 5.33 -8.74
CA TYR A 164 -0.89 5.78 -10.01
C TYR A 164 -2.03 6.12 -10.98
N GLY A 165 -2.42 7.38 -11.00
CA GLY A 165 -3.53 7.84 -11.85
C GLY A 165 -3.68 9.36 -11.88
N PRO A 166 -4.57 9.89 -12.76
CA PRO A 166 -4.68 11.32 -13.05
C PRO A 166 -5.07 12.18 -11.84
N HIS A 167 -5.62 11.58 -10.79
CA HIS A 167 -5.95 12.30 -9.55
C HIS A 167 -4.72 12.52 -8.65
N PHE A 168 -3.61 11.88 -8.96
CA PHE A 168 -2.37 11.97 -8.19
C PHE A 168 -1.17 12.26 -9.11
N PRO A 169 -1.12 13.45 -9.73
CA PRO A 169 -0.07 13.80 -10.71
C PRO A 169 1.34 13.70 -10.12
N GLY A 170 1.51 13.97 -8.83
CA GLY A 170 2.79 13.80 -8.14
C GLY A 170 3.26 12.35 -8.09
N THR A 171 2.33 11.39 -7.94
CA THR A 171 2.65 9.96 -8.01
C THR A 171 3.12 9.58 -9.41
N ILE A 172 2.39 9.99 -10.45
CA ILE A 172 2.76 9.72 -11.87
C ILE A 172 4.16 10.27 -12.13
N GLN A 173 4.40 11.54 -11.83
CA GLN A 173 5.69 12.17 -12.10
C GLN A 173 6.85 11.43 -11.42
N ALA A 174 6.72 11.11 -10.13
CA ALA A 174 7.78 10.43 -9.38
C ALA A 174 8.08 9.02 -9.93
N VAL A 175 7.04 8.27 -10.30
CA VAL A 175 7.17 6.92 -10.88
C VAL A 175 7.83 6.97 -12.24
N ASP A 176 7.37 7.86 -13.13
CA ASP A 176 7.89 7.96 -14.51
C ASP A 176 9.36 8.38 -14.51
N GLU A 177 9.74 9.40 -13.72
CA GLU A 177 11.14 9.80 -13.54
C GLU A 177 12.00 8.65 -13.01
N HIS A 178 11.51 7.87 -12.05
CA HIS A 178 12.25 6.75 -11.50
C HIS A 178 12.46 5.63 -12.53
N VAL A 179 11.41 5.29 -13.26
CA VAL A 179 11.46 4.24 -14.29
C VAL A 179 12.44 4.61 -15.40
N GLU A 180 12.44 5.88 -15.83
CA GLU A 180 13.38 6.38 -16.82
C GLU A 180 14.83 6.38 -16.29
N LEU A 181 15.04 6.97 -15.10
CA LEU A 181 16.38 7.13 -14.50
C LEU A 181 17.08 5.80 -14.24
N TYR A 182 16.34 4.80 -13.77
CA TYR A 182 16.90 3.49 -13.40
C TYR A 182 16.63 2.39 -14.45
N ASN A 183 16.12 2.74 -15.62
CA ASN A 183 15.80 1.81 -16.72
C ASN A 183 14.99 0.60 -16.22
N LYS A 184 13.94 0.85 -15.43
CA LYS A 184 13.06 -0.18 -14.89
C LYS A 184 11.94 -0.52 -15.88
N HIS A 185 11.27 -1.64 -15.63
CA HIS A 185 10.01 -1.97 -16.30
C HIS A 185 8.84 -1.46 -15.47
N LEU A 186 7.89 -0.78 -16.13
CA LEU A 186 6.65 -0.31 -15.52
C LEU A 186 5.47 -1.09 -16.11
N GLU A 187 4.67 -1.65 -15.23
CA GLU A 187 3.35 -2.19 -15.53
C GLU A 187 2.30 -1.44 -14.70
N ILE A 188 1.21 -1.03 -15.33
CA ILE A 188 0.10 -0.36 -14.64
C ILE A 188 -1.04 -1.36 -14.51
N VAL A 189 -1.39 -1.68 -13.28
CA VAL A 189 -2.55 -2.53 -12.95
C VAL A 189 -3.70 -1.61 -12.57
N LEU A 190 -4.67 -1.46 -13.47
CA LEU A 190 -5.83 -0.59 -13.23
C LEU A 190 -6.76 -1.21 -12.18
N THR A 191 -7.33 -0.35 -11.35
CA THR A 191 -8.46 -0.73 -10.49
C THR A 191 -9.75 -0.79 -11.29
N ASP A 192 -10.76 -1.51 -10.81
CA ASP A 192 -12.07 -1.69 -11.47
C ASP A 192 -12.79 -0.36 -11.79
N HIS A 193 -12.38 0.73 -11.19
CA HIS A 193 -12.96 2.05 -11.39
C HIS A 193 -12.24 2.92 -12.43
N GLY A 194 -11.16 2.43 -13.04
CA GLY A 194 -10.50 3.03 -14.22
C GLY A 194 -9.79 4.37 -14.02
N ASN A 195 -9.85 4.97 -12.83
CA ASN A 195 -9.34 6.32 -12.57
C ASN A 195 -8.03 6.36 -11.77
N SER A 196 -7.65 5.27 -11.17
CA SER A 196 -6.34 5.08 -10.53
C SER A 196 -5.93 3.62 -10.70
N GLY A 197 -4.66 3.34 -10.54
CA GLY A 197 -4.11 2.01 -10.63
C GLY A 197 -2.92 1.87 -9.70
N GLN A 198 -2.32 0.69 -9.73
CA GLN A 198 -1.05 0.44 -9.06
C GLN A 198 0.06 0.45 -10.12
N ALA A 199 1.13 1.19 -9.86
CA ALA A 199 2.35 1.07 -10.62
C ALA A 199 3.18 -0.09 -10.05
N ARG A 200 3.41 -1.10 -10.87
CA ARG A 200 4.33 -2.19 -10.58
C ARG A 200 5.65 -1.94 -11.29
N ILE A 201 6.70 -1.75 -10.51
CA ILE A 201 8.03 -1.46 -11.01
C ILE A 201 8.94 -2.66 -10.75
N THR A 202 9.55 -3.20 -11.81
CA THR A 202 10.45 -4.35 -11.72
C THR A 202 11.76 -4.07 -12.43
N LYS A 203 12.78 -4.89 -12.19
CA LYS A 203 13.98 -4.89 -13.02
C LYS A 203 13.64 -5.34 -14.45
N ARG A 204 14.33 -4.77 -15.42
CA ARG A 204 14.34 -5.27 -16.80
C ARG A 204 15.22 -6.50 -16.94
#